data_ff6a9befa48cf6ed27ce49224f0666fe
#
_entry.id   ff6a9befa48cf6ed27ce49224f0666fe
#
_cell.length_a   1.000
_cell.length_b   1.000
_cell.length_c   1.000
_cell.angle_alpha   90.00
_cell.angle_beta   90.00
_cell.angle_gamma   90.00
#
_symmetry.space_group_name_H-M   'P 1'
#
loop_
_entity.id
_entity.type
_entity.pdbx_description
1 polymer ?
#
loop_
_entity_poly.entity_id
_entity_poly.type
_entity_poly.pdbx_seq_one_letter_code
_entity_poly.pdbx_strand_id
1 'polypeptide(L)'
;MMYIGIDVSKDTFVAAYPRKNGYTTMTFKNDTKGVRSFITSLPEDCHCVMEATGNYSMLLLYLLQQAGIPTSMENPQKIKHFSRAMMTVTKTDEIDAKLIAMYGEKMTPEPYKIPTESILLLKQKRTVLRQLKKHLTATKNLQQALAVLPKQDLASKRTVEKTIKFLERQIAELEDEITNLSNKEYARQMSLLTSINGISDTIASALIVATGGFTYFSCAKQISRYLGLCPTYQQSGTSVNVKGHINRNGDPHLRGQLYVAALVCIRYNKACKDTYEKLRAKGKSAKVALIAIANKLIRQAFAVVTNNQPYIDGFVSSLA
;
A
#
# COMPACT_ATOMS: atom_id res chain seq x y z
N MET A 1 -28.94 8.46 -8.85
CA MET A 1 -27.81 7.53 -8.64
C MET A 1 -28.02 6.80 -7.32
N MET A 2 -28.13 5.49 -7.34
CA MET A 2 -28.38 4.63 -6.18
C MET A 2 -27.09 3.98 -5.71
N TYR A 3 -26.74 4.11 -4.40
CA TYR A 3 -25.52 3.51 -3.85
C TYR A 3 -25.80 2.13 -3.28
N ILE A 4 -25.19 1.11 -3.85
CA ILE A 4 -25.29 -0.28 -3.39
C ILE A 4 -24.06 -0.58 -2.51
N GLY A 5 -24.29 -0.84 -1.22
CA GLY A 5 -23.21 -1.18 -0.30
C GLY A 5 -22.94 -2.68 -0.30
N ILE A 6 -21.67 -3.05 -0.34
CA ILE A 6 -21.27 -4.45 -0.45
C ILE A 6 -20.26 -4.77 0.64
N ASP A 7 -20.61 -5.73 1.49
CA ASP A 7 -19.67 -6.35 2.43
C ASP A 7 -19.17 -7.67 1.85
N VAL A 8 -17.83 -7.80 1.69
CA VAL A 8 -17.20 -8.91 0.98
C VAL A 8 -16.48 -9.82 1.94
N SER A 9 -16.82 -11.10 1.91
CA SER A 9 -16.10 -12.17 2.57
C SER A 9 -15.41 -13.11 1.57
N LYS A 10 -14.75 -14.16 2.07
CA LYS A 10 -14.02 -15.12 1.23
C LYS A 10 -14.95 -15.84 0.25
N ASP A 11 -16.05 -16.38 0.74
CA ASP A 11 -16.92 -17.30 -0.01
C ASP A 11 -18.20 -16.65 -0.49
N THR A 12 -18.61 -15.54 0.15
CA THR A 12 -19.86 -14.82 -0.15
C THR A 12 -19.66 -13.31 -0.04
N PHE A 13 -20.62 -12.56 -0.56
CA PHE A 13 -20.75 -11.14 -0.26
C PHE A 13 -22.23 -10.78 -0.09
N VAL A 14 -22.47 -9.78 0.75
CA VAL A 14 -23.82 -9.25 1.02
C VAL A 14 -23.94 -7.88 0.35
N ALA A 15 -24.98 -7.71 -0.47
CA ALA A 15 -25.30 -6.45 -1.12
C ALA A 15 -26.54 -5.82 -0.47
N ALA A 16 -26.46 -4.54 -0.11
CA ALA A 16 -27.56 -3.76 0.46
C ALA A 16 -28.08 -2.77 -0.59
N TYR A 17 -29.37 -2.90 -0.92
CA TYR A 17 -30.08 -2.08 -1.89
C TYR A 17 -30.96 -1.07 -1.17
N PRO A 18 -30.79 0.24 -1.39
CA PRO A 18 -31.69 1.26 -0.83
C PRO A 18 -33.15 1.06 -1.27
N ARG A 19 -34.08 1.31 -0.34
CA ARG A 19 -35.53 1.30 -0.52
C ARG A 19 -36.13 2.54 0.13
N LYS A 20 -37.42 2.83 -0.18
CA LYS A 20 -38.11 4.01 0.42
C LYS A 20 -38.01 4.05 1.95
N ASN A 21 -38.06 2.90 2.62
CA ASN A 21 -38.03 2.78 4.09
C ASN A 21 -36.85 1.88 4.55
N GLY A 22 -35.63 2.16 4.13
CA GLY A 22 -34.44 1.42 4.58
C GLY A 22 -33.73 0.66 3.47
N TYR A 23 -33.26 -0.53 3.77
CA TYR A 23 -32.44 -1.35 2.86
C TYR A 23 -32.93 -2.79 2.78
N THR A 24 -32.91 -3.37 1.58
CA THR A 24 -33.03 -4.82 1.40
C THR A 24 -31.67 -5.42 1.14
N THR A 25 -31.33 -6.52 1.81
CA THR A 25 -30.05 -7.21 1.63
C THR A 25 -30.23 -8.50 0.86
N MET A 26 -29.25 -8.82 0.03
CA MET A 26 -29.17 -10.10 -0.70
C MET A 26 -27.75 -10.64 -0.61
N THR A 27 -27.63 -11.95 -0.44
CA THR A 27 -26.34 -12.64 -0.34
C THR A 27 -26.04 -13.36 -1.66
N PHE A 28 -24.81 -13.21 -2.15
CA PHE A 28 -24.30 -13.84 -3.36
C PHE A 28 -23.02 -14.61 -3.06
N LYS A 29 -22.72 -15.63 -3.89
CA LYS A 29 -21.43 -16.31 -3.85
C LYS A 29 -20.33 -15.40 -4.41
N ASN A 30 -19.15 -15.39 -3.77
CA ASN A 30 -17.98 -14.65 -4.24
C ASN A 30 -17.20 -15.46 -5.30
N ASP A 31 -17.89 -15.87 -6.36
CA ASP A 31 -17.37 -16.53 -7.53
C ASP A 31 -17.90 -15.86 -8.82
N THR A 32 -17.39 -16.24 -9.97
CA THR A 32 -17.77 -15.63 -11.25
C THR A 32 -19.27 -15.73 -11.54
N LYS A 33 -19.93 -16.83 -11.12
CA LYS A 33 -21.38 -17.02 -11.35
C LYS A 33 -22.20 -16.13 -10.42
N GLY A 34 -21.85 -16.08 -9.13
CA GLY A 34 -22.54 -15.24 -8.15
C GLY A 34 -22.38 -13.75 -8.46
N VAL A 35 -21.19 -13.32 -8.87
CA VAL A 35 -20.97 -11.92 -9.29
C VAL A 35 -21.76 -11.57 -10.55
N ARG A 36 -21.83 -12.46 -11.54
CA ARG A 36 -22.68 -12.21 -12.74
C ARG A 36 -24.17 -12.14 -12.38
N SER A 37 -24.65 -13.01 -11.49
CA SER A 37 -26.03 -12.94 -10.96
C SER A 37 -26.29 -11.63 -10.23
N PHE A 38 -25.33 -11.16 -9.44
CA PHE A 38 -25.40 -9.87 -8.78
C PHE A 38 -25.48 -8.72 -9.79
N ILE A 39 -24.61 -8.71 -10.81
CA ILE A 39 -24.60 -7.69 -11.87
C ILE A 39 -25.96 -7.60 -12.56
N THR A 40 -26.59 -8.74 -12.86
CA THR A 40 -27.93 -8.79 -13.48
C THR A 40 -29.03 -8.22 -12.58
N SER A 41 -28.83 -8.23 -11.24
CA SER A 41 -29.79 -7.69 -10.26
C SER A 41 -29.64 -6.19 -10.00
N LEU A 42 -28.61 -5.55 -10.55
CA LEU A 42 -28.33 -4.14 -10.31
C LEU A 42 -29.27 -3.23 -11.10
N PRO A 43 -29.71 -2.09 -10.50
CA PRO A 43 -30.41 -1.05 -11.23
C PRO A 43 -29.51 -0.35 -12.26
N GLU A 44 -30.10 0.20 -13.33
CA GLU A 44 -29.35 0.90 -14.40
C GLU A 44 -28.50 2.08 -13.89
N ASP A 45 -29.02 2.86 -12.95
CA ASP A 45 -28.32 4.02 -12.37
C ASP A 45 -27.84 3.73 -10.94
N CYS A 46 -26.81 2.88 -10.82
CA CYS A 46 -26.24 2.51 -9.53
C CYS A 46 -24.73 2.75 -9.46
N HIS A 47 -24.25 2.90 -8.22
CA HIS A 47 -22.84 2.98 -7.88
C HIS A 47 -22.56 1.99 -6.75
N CYS A 48 -21.72 1.01 -7.00
CA CYS A 48 -21.33 0.02 -6.00
C CYS A 48 -20.24 0.57 -5.07
N VAL A 49 -20.39 0.39 -3.77
CA VAL A 49 -19.39 0.77 -2.76
C VAL A 49 -19.05 -0.45 -1.94
N MET A 50 -17.76 -0.74 -1.78
CA MET A 50 -17.27 -1.85 -0.97
C MET A 50 -16.10 -1.44 -0.08
N GLU A 51 -15.91 -2.19 1.00
CA GLU A 51 -14.71 -2.11 1.82
C GLU A 51 -13.59 -2.95 1.20
N ALA A 52 -12.34 -2.47 1.29
CA ALA A 52 -11.18 -3.20 0.80
C ALA A 52 -10.86 -4.40 1.70
N THR A 53 -11.35 -5.59 1.34
CA THR A 53 -11.16 -6.87 2.07
C THR A 53 -10.03 -7.70 1.44
N GLY A 54 -8.87 -7.09 1.29
CA GLY A 54 -7.70 -7.75 0.71
C GLY A 54 -7.94 -8.23 -0.74
N ASN A 55 -7.58 -9.49 -1.03
CA ASN A 55 -7.74 -10.04 -2.37
C ASN A 55 -9.18 -10.54 -2.67
N TYR A 56 -10.02 -10.71 -1.65
CA TYR A 56 -11.37 -11.26 -1.83
C TYR A 56 -12.32 -10.31 -2.57
N SER A 57 -12.10 -9.01 -2.48
CA SER A 57 -12.88 -7.99 -3.19
C SER A 57 -12.44 -7.79 -4.66
N MET A 58 -11.30 -8.34 -5.07
CA MET A 58 -10.72 -8.03 -6.39
C MET A 58 -11.50 -8.65 -7.56
N LEU A 59 -12.03 -9.87 -7.41
CA LEU A 59 -12.84 -10.51 -8.45
C LEU A 59 -14.11 -9.71 -8.71
N LEU A 60 -14.81 -9.35 -7.63
CA LEU A 60 -16.04 -8.55 -7.69
C LEU A 60 -15.78 -7.19 -8.33
N LEU A 61 -14.75 -6.48 -7.87
CA LEU A 61 -14.35 -5.18 -8.42
C LEU A 61 -14.06 -5.27 -9.93
N TYR A 62 -13.28 -6.27 -10.34
CA TYR A 62 -12.90 -6.45 -11.74
C TYR A 62 -14.11 -6.71 -12.65
N LEU A 63 -15.01 -7.62 -12.26
CA LEU A 63 -16.21 -7.94 -13.05
C LEU A 63 -17.22 -6.80 -13.10
N LEU A 64 -17.40 -6.05 -12.00
CA LEU A 64 -18.25 -4.85 -11.99
C LEU A 64 -17.74 -3.79 -12.97
N GLN A 65 -16.43 -3.56 -12.99
CA GLN A 65 -15.84 -2.58 -13.90
C GLN A 65 -15.85 -3.05 -15.36
N GLN A 66 -15.68 -4.34 -15.62
CA GLN A 66 -15.90 -4.90 -16.96
C GLN A 66 -17.34 -4.70 -17.45
N ALA A 67 -18.32 -4.73 -16.55
CA ALA A 67 -19.71 -4.44 -16.84
C ALA A 67 -20.02 -2.93 -16.92
N GLY A 68 -19.03 -2.05 -16.79
CA GLY A 68 -19.21 -0.60 -16.84
C GLY A 68 -19.87 0.01 -15.60
N ILE A 69 -19.95 -0.74 -14.48
CA ILE A 69 -20.64 -0.29 -13.27
C ILE A 69 -19.65 0.54 -12.41
N PRO A 70 -19.98 1.81 -12.12
CA PRO A 70 -19.20 2.64 -11.22
C PRO A 70 -19.04 1.96 -9.86
N THR A 71 -17.80 1.77 -9.42
CA THR A 71 -17.51 1.01 -8.20
C THR A 71 -16.42 1.70 -7.40
N SER A 72 -16.70 2.00 -6.13
CA SER A 72 -15.72 2.54 -5.18
C SER A 72 -15.27 1.46 -4.21
N MET A 73 -13.96 1.42 -3.95
CA MET A 73 -13.37 0.56 -2.94
C MET A 73 -12.72 1.43 -1.86
N GLU A 74 -13.29 1.40 -0.66
CA GLU A 74 -12.93 2.28 0.44
C GLU A 74 -12.02 1.63 1.48
N ASN A 75 -11.22 2.47 2.12
CA ASN A 75 -10.35 2.01 3.20
C ASN A 75 -11.19 1.54 4.41
N PRO A 76 -10.92 0.35 4.97
CA PRO A 76 -11.61 -0.18 6.16
C PRO A 76 -11.68 0.81 7.33
N GLN A 77 -10.67 1.64 7.52
CA GLN A 77 -10.70 2.65 8.58
C GLN A 77 -11.75 3.74 8.35
N LYS A 78 -12.01 4.13 7.09
CA LYS A 78 -13.06 5.12 6.79
C LYS A 78 -14.43 4.55 7.16
N ILE A 79 -14.72 3.32 6.73
CA ILE A 79 -15.99 2.64 7.05
C ILE A 79 -16.13 2.47 8.57
N LYS A 80 -15.07 2.04 9.25
CA LYS A 80 -15.05 1.90 10.72
C LYS A 80 -15.29 3.23 11.45
N HIS A 81 -14.71 4.34 11.00
CA HIS A 81 -14.95 5.64 11.60
C HIS A 81 -16.36 6.13 11.32
N PHE A 82 -16.89 5.88 10.13
CA PHE A 82 -18.27 6.19 9.79
C PHE A 82 -19.25 5.38 10.63
N SER A 83 -19.03 4.08 10.82
CA SER A 83 -19.80 3.22 11.71
C SER A 83 -19.89 3.77 13.14
N ARG A 84 -18.76 4.24 13.68
CA ARG A 84 -18.71 4.87 15.00
C ARG A 84 -19.48 6.19 15.05
N ALA A 85 -19.41 7.02 14.00
CA ALA A 85 -20.16 8.27 13.90
C ALA A 85 -21.68 8.00 13.85
N MET A 86 -22.09 6.89 13.26
CA MET A 86 -23.49 6.44 13.20
C MET A 86 -23.93 5.66 14.46
N MET A 87 -23.05 5.53 15.47
CA MET A 87 -23.31 4.80 16.72
C MET A 87 -23.81 3.35 16.52
N THR A 88 -23.36 2.71 15.45
CA THR A 88 -23.72 1.33 15.15
C THR A 88 -23.02 0.38 16.13
N VAL A 89 -23.79 -0.35 16.94
CA VAL A 89 -23.28 -1.26 17.99
C VAL A 89 -23.22 -2.71 17.51
N THR A 90 -24.22 -3.11 16.73
CA THR A 90 -24.34 -4.49 16.23
C THR A 90 -23.54 -4.68 14.97
N LYS A 91 -22.83 -5.81 14.86
CA LYS A 91 -22.03 -6.18 13.71
C LYS A 91 -22.54 -7.49 13.10
N THR A 92 -23.06 -7.39 11.89
CA THR A 92 -23.40 -8.52 10.99
C THR A 92 -23.11 -8.07 9.57
N ASP A 93 -22.84 -9.00 8.65
CA ASP A 93 -22.54 -8.71 7.25
C ASP A 93 -23.65 -7.88 6.59
N GLU A 94 -24.93 -8.11 6.98
CA GLU A 94 -26.06 -7.33 6.49
C GLU A 94 -26.04 -5.86 7.01
N ILE A 95 -25.69 -5.67 8.28
CA ILE A 95 -25.57 -4.32 8.87
C ILE A 95 -24.37 -3.60 8.27
N ASP A 96 -23.25 -4.30 8.08
CA ASP A 96 -22.05 -3.73 7.48
C ASP A 96 -22.32 -3.33 6.01
N ALA A 97 -23.03 -4.16 5.21
CA ALA A 97 -23.45 -3.81 3.85
C ALA A 97 -24.38 -2.58 3.80
N LYS A 98 -25.36 -2.49 4.72
CA LYS A 98 -26.25 -1.31 4.85
C LYS A 98 -25.48 -0.05 5.22
N LEU A 99 -24.52 -0.18 6.12
CA LEU A 99 -23.65 0.93 6.55
C LEU A 99 -22.78 1.42 5.40
N ILE A 100 -22.24 0.50 4.57
CA ILE A 100 -21.45 0.84 3.38
C ILE A 100 -22.33 1.55 2.33
N ALA A 101 -23.60 1.12 2.14
CA ALA A 101 -24.53 1.82 1.27
C ALA A 101 -24.79 3.25 1.76
N MET A 102 -25.08 3.42 3.05
CA MET A 102 -25.27 4.73 3.69
C MET A 102 -24.02 5.60 3.58
N TYR A 103 -22.83 5.01 3.72
CA TYR A 103 -21.58 5.72 3.49
C TYR A 103 -21.49 6.23 2.04
N GLY A 104 -21.86 5.40 1.07
CA GLY A 104 -21.94 5.79 -0.35
C GLY A 104 -22.82 7.00 -0.58
N GLU A 105 -24.04 6.98 -0.03
CA GLU A 105 -25.02 8.08 -0.13
C GLU A 105 -24.53 9.39 0.48
N LYS A 106 -23.88 9.33 1.66
CA LYS A 106 -23.45 10.52 2.40
C LYS A 106 -22.12 11.08 1.95
N MET A 107 -21.18 10.20 1.51
CA MET A 107 -19.80 10.58 1.22
C MET A 107 -19.51 10.65 -0.27
N THR A 108 -20.40 10.13 -1.12
CA THR A 108 -20.28 10.14 -2.60
C THR A 108 -18.85 9.81 -3.08
N PRO A 109 -18.32 8.63 -2.73
CA PRO A 109 -16.93 8.30 -3.00
C PRO A 109 -16.66 8.17 -4.51
N GLU A 110 -15.47 8.61 -4.93
CA GLU A 110 -15.06 8.49 -6.33
C GLU A 110 -14.88 7.01 -6.75
N PRO A 111 -15.16 6.67 -8.02
CA PRO A 111 -14.91 5.33 -8.54
C PRO A 111 -13.44 4.93 -8.40
N TYR A 112 -13.21 3.70 -8.00
CA TYR A 112 -11.87 3.14 -7.87
C TYR A 112 -11.22 2.96 -9.25
N LYS A 113 -10.03 3.49 -9.41
CA LYS A 113 -9.23 3.29 -10.62
C LYS A 113 -8.50 1.95 -10.53
N ILE A 114 -8.86 1.00 -11.42
CA ILE A 114 -8.12 -0.28 -11.48
C ILE A 114 -6.66 0.01 -11.86
N PRO A 115 -5.72 -0.62 -11.15
CA PRO A 115 -4.33 -0.65 -11.57
C PRO A 115 -4.18 -1.31 -12.95
N THR A 116 -3.20 -0.88 -13.73
CA THR A 116 -2.83 -1.60 -14.95
C THR A 116 -2.47 -3.05 -14.64
N GLU A 117 -2.60 -3.93 -15.63
CA GLU A 117 -2.23 -5.34 -15.47
C GLU A 117 -0.80 -5.51 -14.96
N SER A 118 0.14 -4.74 -15.52
CA SER A 118 1.54 -4.72 -15.08
C SER A 118 1.71 -4.35 -13.60
N ILE A 119 0.96 -3.38 -13.08
CA ILE A 119 0.95 -3.05 -11.64
C ILE A 119 0.39 -4.21 -10.79
N LEU A 120 -0.67 -4.87 -11.25
CA LEU A 120 -1.24 -6.02 -10.55
C LEU A 120 -0.24 -7.18 -10.49
N LEU A 121 0.43 -7.51 -11.60
CA LEU A 121 1.45 -8.54 -11.66
C LEU A 121 2.65 -8.21 -10.77
N LEU A 122 3.15 -6.97 -10.83
CA LEU A 122 4.24 -6.52 -9.95
C LEU A 122 3.84 -6.60 -8.47
N LYS A 123 2.62 -6.21 -8.12
CA LYS A 123 2.09 -6.31 -6.75
C LYS A 123 2.07 -7.76 -6.24
N GLN A 124 1.63 -8.70 -7.09
CA GLN A 124 1.60 -10.13 -6.76
C GLN A 124 3.03 -10.66 -6.54
N LYS A 125 3.95 -10.42 -7.49
CA LYS A 125 5.36 -10.84 -7.39
C LYS A 125 6.02 -10.28 -6.13
N ARG A 126 5.83 -9.01 -5.82
CA ARG A 126 6.36 -8.37 -4.61
C ARG A 126 5.77 -8.96 -3.33
N THR A 127 4.51 -9.37 -3.34
CA THR A 127 3.87 -10.04 -2.19
C THR A 127 4.51 -11.40 -1.94
N VAL A 128 4.72 -12.20 -3.01
CA VAL A 128 5.41 -13.50 -2.92
C VAL A 128 6.85 -13.30 -2.46
N LEU A 129 7.59 -12.37 -3.07
CA LEU A 129 8.97 -12.05 -2.70
C LEU A 129 9.09 -11.72 -1.20
N ARG A 130 8.20 -10.90 -0.69
CA ARG A 130 8.17 -10.54 0.74
C ARG A 130 7.96 -11.77 1.63
N GLN A 131 7.11 -12.69 1.22
CA GLN A 131 6.86 -13.93 1.97
C GLN A 131 8.07 -14.87 1.94
N LEU A 132 8.70 -15.05 0.77
CA LEU A 132 9.93 -15.85 0.65
C LEU A 132 11.07 -15.28 1.52
N LYS A 133 11.26 -13.96 1.55
CA LYS A 133 12.26 -13.31 2.42
C LYS A 133 11.98 -13.53 3.91
N LYS A 134 10.70 -13.56 4.33
CA LYS A 134 10.33 -13.93 5.71
C LYS A 134 10.68 -15.37 6.02
N HIS A 135 10.36 -16.30 5.12
CA HIS A 135 10.70 -17.72 5.27
C HIS A 135 12.21 -17.93 5.34
N LEU A 136 12.97 -17.28 4.47
CA LEU A 136 14.44 -17.32 4.50
C LEU A 136 14.99 -16.85 5.84
N THR A 137 14.49 -15.73 6.38
CA THR A 137 14.92 -15.21 7.68
C THR A 137 14.60 -16.21 8.81
N ALA A 138 13.39 -16.77 8.82
CA ALA A 138 12.98 -17.76 9.80
C ALA A 138 13.84 -19.02 9.73
N THR A 139 14.13 -19.50 8.52
CA THR A 139 14.96 -20.70 8.30
C THR A 139 16.42 -20.47 8.70
N LYS A 140 16.98 -19.26 8.43
CA LYS A 140 18.34 -18.89 8.90
C LYS A 140 18.41 -18.79 10.44
N ASN A 141 17.37 -18.27 11.08
CA ASN A 141 17.30 -18.25 12.55
C ASN A 141 17.23 -19.68 13.11
N LEU A 142 16.46 -20.58 12.48
CA LEU A 142 16.45 -22.00 12.85
C LEU A 142 17.84 -22.64 12.71
N GLN A 143 18.53 -22.37 11.60
CA GLN A 143 19.89 -22.85 11.40
C GLN A 143 20.82 -22.40 12.54
N GLN A 144 20.77 -21.13 12.92
CA GLN A 144 21.56 -20.61 14.05
C GLN A 144 21.19 -21.27 15.36
N ALA A 145 19.89 -21.49 15.63
CA ALA A 145 19.43 -22.15 16.85
C ALA A 145 19.90 -23.62 16.95
N LEU A 146 19.91 -24.33 15.82
CA LEU A 146 20.40 -25.71 15.76
C LEU A 146 21.93 -25.78 15.91
N ALA A 147 22.66 -24.76 15.44
CA ALA A 147 24.13 -24.76 15.48
C ALA A 147 24.71 -24.69 16.88
N VAL A 148 23.97 -24.21 17.88
CA VAL A 148 24.42 -24.12 19.29
C VAL A 148 24.08 -25.38 20.12
N LEU A 149 23.40 -26.36 19.53
CA LEU A 149 23.07 -27.60 20.24
C LEU A 149 24.32 -28.48 20.44
N PRO A 150 24.50 -29.14 21.63
CA PRO A 150 25.66 -29.99 21.94
C PRO A 150 25.81 -31.17 20.98
N LYS A 151 24.71 -31.71 20.48
CA LYS A 151 24.67 -32.77 19.45
C LYS A 151 23.79 -32.29 18.29
N GLN A 152 24.35 -32.28 17.10
CA GLN A 152 23.65 -31.88 15.89
C GLN A 152 23.28 -33.11 15.04
N ASP A 153 22.01 -33.22 14.66
CA ASP A 153 21.60 -34.20 13.65
C ASP A 153 22.00 -33.70 12.26
N LEU A 154 22.87 -34.47 11.57
CA LEU A 154 23.38 -34.11 10.25
C LEU A 154 22.28 -34.09 9.18
N ALA A 155 21.24 -34.93 9.29
CA ALA A 155 20.14 -34.95 8.33
C ALA A 155 19.32 -33.66 8.43
N SER A 156 18.96 -33.24 9.64
CA SER A 156 18.26 -32.00 9.90
C SER A 156 19.06 -30.79 9.42
N LYS A 157 20.37 -30.74 9.72
CA LYS A 157 21.25 -29.67 9.23
C LYS A 157 21.26 -29.55 7.70
N ARG A 158 21.45 -30.66 7.00
CA ARG A 158 21.41 -30.73 5.53
C ARG A 158 20.07 -30.26 4.95
N THR A 159 18.96 -30.64 5.61
CA THR A 159 17.62 -30.23 5.17
C THR A 159 17.44 -28.71 5.27
N VAL A 160 17.85 -28.12 6.38
CA VAL A 160 17.79 -26.66 6.57
C VAL A 160 18.68 -25.93 5.56
N GLU A 161 19.90 -26.41 5.32
CA GLU A 161 20.82 -25.82 4.34
C GLU A 161 20.26 -25.89 2.91
N LYS A 162 19.64 -27.03 2.51
CA LYS A 162 18.97 -27.17 1.21
C LYS A 162 17.80 -26.20 1.08
N THR A 163 16.99 -26.06 2.13
CA THR A 163 15.86 -25.13 2.14
C THR A 163 16.33 -23.68 1.99
N ILE A 164 17.41 -23.28 2.69
CA ILE A 164 17.98 -21.93 2.55
C ILE A 164 18.42 -21.68 1.11
N LYS A 165 19.21 -22.59 0.51
CA LYS A 165 19.67 -22.47 -0.88
C LYS A 165 18.52 -22.39 -1.88
N PHE A 166 17.46 -23.18 -1.68
CA PHE A 166 16.25 -23.12 -2.50
C PHE A 166 15.56 -21.77 -2.40
N LEU A 167 15.35 -21.26 -1.18
CA LEU A 167 14.71 -19.96 -0.97
C LEU A 167 15.55 -18.81 -1.54
N GLU A 168 16.87 -18.85 -1.39
CA GLU A 168 17.78 -17.83 -1.94
C GLU A 168 17.68 -17.78 -3.47
N ARG A 169 17.66 -18.95 -4.14
CA ARG A 169 17.50 -19.04 -5.60
C ARG A 169 16.15 -18.48 -6.04
N GLN A 170 15.03 -18.87 -5.39
CA GLN A 170 13.69 -18.39 -5.74
C GLN A 170 13.54 -16.88 -5.51
N ILE A 171 14.20 -16.32 -4.49
CA ILE A 171 14.24 -14.89 -4.24
C ILE A 171 14.97 -14.16 -5.37
N ALA A 172 16.15 -14.65 -5.78
CA ALA A 172 16.92 -14.05 -6.87
C ALA A 172 16.15 -14.07 -8.20
N GLU A 173 15.59 -15.22 -8.59
CA GLU A 173 14.78 -15.37 -9.80
C GLU A 173 13.61 -14.37 -9.81
N LEU A 174 12.90 -14.23 -8.68
CA LEU A 174 11.75 -13.34 -8.58
C LEU A 174 12.15 -11.85 -8.55
N GLU A 175 13.29 -11.50 -7.96
CA GLU A 175 13.86 -10.14 -7.99
C GLU A 175 14.22 -9.75 -9.43
N ASP A 176 14.82 -10.64 -10.21
CA ASP A 176 15.13 -10.42 -11.62
C ASP A 176 13.86 -10.24 -12.47
N GLU A 177 12.85 -11.09 -12.25
CA GLU A 177 11.55 -10.95 -12.93
C GLU A 177 10.85 -9.61 -12.62
N ILE A 178 10.89 -9.18 -11.36
CA ILE A 178 10.33 -7.87 -10.96
C ILE A 178 11.08 -6.73 -11.65
N THR A 179 12.40 -6.81 -11.68
CA THR A 179 13.26 -5.80 -12.31
C THR A 179 13.01 -5.73 -13.83
N ASN A 180 12.98 -6.89 -14.49
CA ASN A 180 12.72 -6.99 -15.93
C ASN A 180 11.32 -6.46 -16.30
N LEU A 181 10.27 -6.84 -15.56
CA LEU A 181 8.92 -6.35 -15.79
C LEU A 181 8.82 -4.83 -15.52
N SER A 182 9.47 -4.34 -14.45
CA SER A 182 9.50 -2.91 -14.15
C SER A 182 10.22 -2.11 -15.24
N ASN A 183 11.34 -2.60 -15.75
CA ASN A 183 12.08 -1.95 -16.83
C ASN A 183 11.36 -2.01 -18.17
N LYS A 184 10.61 -3.09 -18.44
CA LYS A 184 9.81 -3.22 -19.66
C LYS A 184 8.64 -2.23 -19.68
N GLU A 185 7.88 -2.17 -18.61
CA GLU A 185 6.62 -1.43 -18.56
C GLU A 185 6.77 0.03 -18.06
N TYR A 186 7.82 0.29 -17.25
CA TYR A 186 8.05 1.58 -16.56
C TYR A 186 9.48 2.07 -16.74
N ALA A 187 10.13 1.79 -17.90
CA ALA A 187 11.53 2.13 -18.16
C ALA A 187 11.89 3.58 -17.82
N ARG A 188 11.04 4.52 -18.23
CA ARG A 188 11.28 5.95 -17.98
C ARG A 188 11.20 6.27 -16.49
N GLN A 189 10.19 5.81 -15.78
CA GLN A 189 10.04 6.03 -14.34
C GLN A 189 11.18 5.34 -13.56
N MET A 190 11.57 4.13 -13.94
CA MET A 190 12.72 3.44 -13.35
C MET A 190 14.00 4.28 -13.49
N SER A 191 14.33 4.72 -14.70
CA SER A 191 15.50 5.57 -14.97
C SER A 191 15.48 6.88 -14.17
N LEU A 192 14.32 7.54 -14.09
CA LEU A 192 14.16 8.78 -13.32
C LEU A 192 14.32 8.55 -11.82
N LEU A 193 13.74 7.50 -11.27
CA LEU A 193 13.80 7.20 -9.84
C LEU A 193 15.20 6.78 -9.40
N THR A 194 15.88 5.94 -10.20
CA THR A 194 17.25 5.47 -9.90
C THR A 194 18.30 6.55 -10.10
N SER A 195 17.98 7.65 -10.79
CA SER A 195 18.87 8.83 -10.84
C SER A 195 19.03 9.51 -9.48
N ILE A 196 18.09 9.26 -8.53
CA ILE A 196 18.18 9.81 -7.18
C ILE A 196 19.14 8.97 -6.36
N ASN A 197 20.26 9.54 -5.93
CA ASN A 197 21.21 8.87 -5.05
C ASN A 197 20.54 8.32 -3.80
N GLY A 198 20.53 6.98 -3.65
CA GLY A 198 19.90 6.23 -2.57
C GLY A 198 18.60 5.51 -2.92
N ILE A 199 18.07 5.68 -4.14
CA ILE A 199 16.96 4.88 -4.65
C ILE A 199 17.49 3.78 -5.56
N SER A 200 17.42 2.53 -5.12
CA SER A 200 17.75 1.34 -5.91
C SER A 200 16.57 0.90 -6.79
N ASP A 201 16.82 0.00 -7.75
CA ASP A 201 15.77 -0.61 -8.58
C ASP A 201 14.64 -1.23 -7.74
N THR A 202 15.00 -1.89 -6.65
CA THR A 202 14.02 -2.49 -5.71
C THR A 202 13.10 -1.44 -5.09
N ILE A 203 13.63 -0.26 -4.72
CA ILE A 203 12.85 0.83 -4.14
C ILE A 203 12.06 1.54 -5.23
N ALA A 204 12.66 1.76 -6.40
CA ALA A 204 11.98 2.36 -7.56
C ALA A 204 10.76 1.54 -7.97
N SER A 205 10.91 0.22 -8.16
CA SER A 205 9.82 -0.70 -8.45
C SER A 205 8.75 -0.70 -7.33
N ALA A 206 9.18 -0.62 -6.05
CA ALA A 206 8.24 -0.52 -4.93
C ALA A 206 7.39 0.75 -4.97
N LEU A 207 8.00 1.89 -5.30
CA LEU A 207 7.33 3.17 -5.44
C LEU A 207 6.36 3.16 -6.63
N ILE A 208 6.77 2.60 -7.77
CA ILE A 208 5.92 2.45 -8.96
C ILE A 208 4.66 1.67 -8.59
N VAL A 209 4.80 0.52 -7.93
CA VAL A 209 3.65 -0.31 -7.52
C VAL A 209 2.77 0.42 -6.51
N ALA A 210 3.35 1.10 -5.52
CA ALA A 210 2.60 1.79 -4.47
C ALA A 210 1.83 3.02 -4.98
N THR A 211 2.31 3.64 -6.07
CA THR A 211 1.76 4.89 -6.61
C THR A 211 1.04 4.70 -7.95
N GLY A 212 0.98 3.46 -8.49
CA GLY A 212 0.47 3.20 -9.84
C GLY A 212 1.24 3.96 -10.90
N GLY A 213 2.58 3.90 -10.87
CA GLY A 213 3.42 4.69 -11.76
C GLY A 213 3.30 6.20 -11.52
N PHE A 214 2.98 6.62 -10.31
CA PHE A 214 2.73 8.02 -9.89
C PHE A 214 1.44 8.63 -10.46
N THR A 215 0.47 7.83 -10.86
CA THR A 215 -0.81 8.29 -11.38
C THR A 215 -1.92 8.42 -10.33
N TYR A 216 -1.77 7.76 -9.15
CA TYR A 216 -2.82 7.75 -8.11
C TYR A 216 -2.84 9.01 -7.24
N PHE A 217 -1.81 9.85 -7.32
CA PHE A 217 -1.62 10.97 -6.43
C PHE A 217 -1.31 12.25 -7.20
N SER A 218 -1.95 13.34 -6.83
CA SER A 218 -1.73 14.67 -7.43
C SER A 218 -0.54 15.42 -6.82
N CYS A 219 -0.05 15.00 -5.64
CA CYS A 219 1.09 15.64 -5.01
C CYS A 219 1.86 14.70 -4.08
N ALA A 220 3.13 15.01 -3.83
CA ALA A 220 4.02 14.25 -2.96
C ALA A 220 3.52 14.14 -1.50
N LYS A 221 2.74 15.13 -1.01
CA LYS A 221 2.15 15.09 0.34
C LYS A 221 1.17 13.94 0.51
N GLN A 222 0.38 13.66 -0.53
CA GLN A 222 -0.56 12.53 -0.53
C GLN A 222 0.19 11.19 -0.45
N ILE A 223 1.28 11.03 -1.23
CA ILE A 223 2.13 9.82 -1.19
C ILE A 223 2.75 9.66 0.21
N SER A 224 3.31 10.74 0.77
CA SER A 224 3.90 10.71 2.12
C SER A 224 2.88 10.31 3.18
N ARG A 225 1.63 10.79 3.07
CA ARG A 225 0.52 10.41 3.96
C ARG A 225 0.12 8.95 3.76
N TYR A 226 0.00 8.51 2.52
CA TYR A 226 -0.34 7.13 2.16
C TYR A 226 0.70 6.13 2.69
N LEU A 227 1.99 6.47 2.62
CA LEU A 227 3.08 5.66 3.15
C LEU A 227 3.26 5.78 4.67
N GLY A 228 2.52 6.68 5.32
CA GLY A 228 2.60 6.88 6.76
C GLY A 228 3.91 7.53 7.23
N LEU A 229 4.51 8.39 6.38
CA LEU A 229 5.72 9.15 6.70
C LEU A 229 5.43 10.55 7.27
N CYS A 230 4.16 10.99 7.25
CA CYS A 230 3.78 12.27 7.80
C CYS A 230 3.66 12.19 9.33
N PRO A 231 4.15 13.21 10.06
CA PRO A 231 3.91 13.32 11.49
C PRO A 231 2.42 13.61 11.76
N THR A 232 1.89 12.99 12.78
CA THR A 232 0.58 13.31 13.35
C THR A 232 0.78 14.20 14.56
N TYR A 233 0.04 15.31 14.63
CA TYR A 233 0.02 16.20 15.78
C TYR A 233 -1.36 16.13 16.42
N GLN A 234 -1.40 16.10 17.74
CA GLN A 234 -2.63 16.28 18.51
C GLN A 234 -2.42 17.49 19.41
N GLN A 235 -3.11 18.56 19.09
CA GLN A 235 -3.15 19.77 19.90
C GLN A 235 -4.61 20.12 20.17
N SER A 236 -4.97 20.30 21.41
CA SER A 236 -6.30 20.76 21.82
C SER A 236 -6.15 21.76 22.95
N GLY A 237 -6.51 23.00 22.66
CA GLY A 237 -6.35 24.09 23.61
C GLY A 237 -4.90 24.27 24.10
N THR A 238 -4.76 24.69 25.35
CA THR A 238 -3.46 24.88 26.01
C THR A 238 -2.96 23.63 26.75
N SER A 239 -3.85 22.65 27.00
CA SER A 239 -3.56 21.50 27.90
C SER A 239 -3.08 20.24 27.17
N VAL A 240 -3.38 20.09 25.88
CA VAL A 240 -2.98 18.89 25.11
C VAL A 240 -1.97 19.25 24.04
N ASN A 241 -0.70 18.90 24.29
CA ASN A 241 0.37 19.02 23.32
C ASN A 241 1.14 17.70 23.25
N VAL A 242 0.63 16.75 22.43
CA VAL A 242 1.28 15.44 22.28
C VAL A 242 2.37 15.54 21.23
N LYS A 243 3.60 15.10 21.61
CA LYS A 243 4.73 15.03 20.67
C LYS A 243 4.34 14.21 19.44
N GLY A 244 4.44 14.82 18.26
CA GLY A 244 4.11 14.18 17.00
C GLY A 244 4.93 12.93 16.74
N HIS A 245 4.27 11.87 16.27
CA HIS A 245 4.89 10.66 15.78
C HIS A 245 4.38 10.37 14.36
N ILE A 246 5.08 9.52 13.62
CA ILE A 246 4.62 9.16 12.28
C ILE A 246 3.30 8.41 12.34
N ASN A 247 2.41 8.71 11.40
CA ASN A 247 1.22 7.91 11.19
C ASN A 247 1.63 6.51 10.69
N ARG A 248 1.31 5.47 11.44
CA ARG A 248 1.63 4.08 11.07
C ARG A 248 0.68 3.48 10.02
N ASN A 249 -0.28 4.24 9.53
CA ASN A 249 -1.16 3.83 8.43
C ASN A 249 -0.33 3.79 7.13
N GLY A 250 -0.36 2.68 6.43
CA GLY A 250 0.39 2.49 5.19
C GLY A 250 1.35 1.29 5.25
N ASP A 251 2.11 1.06 4.17
CA ASP A 251 3.00 -0.10 4.06
C ASP A 251 4.25 0.03 4.96
N PRO A 252 4.35 -0.77 6.06
CA PRO A 252 5.50 -0.73 6.96
C PRO A 252 6.79 -1.23 6.29
N HIS A 253 6.68 -2.11 5.29
CA HIS A 253 7.83 -2.64 4.57
C HIS A 253 8.46 -1.57 3.68
N LEU A 254 7.66 -0.85 2.90
CA LEU A 254 8.14 0.24 2.06
C LEU A 254 8.68 1.40 2.90
N ARG A 255 8.06 1.72 4.06
CA ARG A 255 8.66 2.67 5.02
C ARG A 255 10.03 2.24 5.51
N GLY A 256 10.19 0.94 5.84
CA GLY A 256 11.49 0.38 6.23
C GLY A 256 12.54 0.51 5.14
N GLN A 257 12.19 0.21 3.88
CA GLN A 257 13.07 0.38 2.73
C GLN A 257 13.47 1.86 2.53
N LEU A 258 12.53 2.78 2.64
CA LEU A 258 12.81 4.23 2.54
C LEU A 258 13.66 4.74 3.71
N TYR A 259 13.52 4.18 4.91
CA TYR A 259 14.38 4.49 6.05
C TYR A 259 15.83 4.05 5.79
N VAL A 260 16.03 2.85 5.23
CA VAL A 260 17.36 2.36 4.83
C VAL A 260 17.92 3.21 3.69
N ALA A 261 17.10 3.57 2.70
CA ALA A 261 17.48 4.51 1.64
C ALA A 261 17.95 5.86 2.21
N ALA A 262 17.27 6.38 3.23
CA ALA A 262 17.67 7.63 3.87
C ALA A 262 19.07 7.57 4.49
N LEU A 263 19.52 6.41 5.01
CA LEU A 263 20.90 6.21 5.50
C LEU A 263 21.94 6.33 4.38
N VAL A 264 21.61 5.91 3.18
CA VAL A 264 22.48 6.07 2.00
C VAL A 264 22.46 7.51 1.53
N CYS A 265 21.28 8.12 1.49
CA CYS A 265 21.09 9.49 0.98
C CYS A 265 21.84 10.55 1.78
N ILE A 266 21.95 10.42 3.11
CA ILE A 266 22.72 11.36 3.91
C ILE A 266 24.23 11.36 3.60
N ARG A 267 24.71 10.36 2.84
CA ARG A 267 26.11 10.27 2.39
C ARG A 267 26.29 10.77 0.96
N TYR A 268 25.36 10.48 0.07
CA TYR A 268 25.55 10.64 -1.38
C TYR A 268 24.59 11.64 -2.05
N ASN A 269 23.62 12.23 -1.30
CA ASN A 269 22.67 13.20 -1.80
C ASN A 269 22.82 14.49 -0.99
N LYS A 270 23.40 15.52 -1.58
CA LYS A 270 23.71 16.79 -0.92
C LYS A 270 22.51 17.41 -0.22
N ALA A 271 21.38 17.52 -0.92
CA ALA A 271 20.17 18.10 -0.37
C ALA A 271 19.62 17.33 0.85
N CYS A 272 19.81 15.99 0.89
CA CYS A 272 19.44 15.13 2.00
C CYS A 272 20.43 15.32 3.16
N LYS A 273 21.73 15.35 2.89
CA LYS A 273 22.78 15.59 3.88
C LYS A 273 22.58 16.92 4.60
N ASP A 274 22.45 18.02 3.86
CA ASP A 274 22.24 19.37 4.44
C ASP A 274 20.97 19.41 5.31
N THR A 275 19.91 18.75 4.87
CA THR A 275 18.65 18.67 5.65
C THR A 275 18.84 17.86 6.93
N TYR A 276 19.56 16.75 6.86
CA TYR A 276 19.84 15.91 8.03
C TYR A 276 20.67 16.68 9.05
N GLU A 277 21.75 17.32 8.64
CA GLU A 277 22.64 18.10 9.51
C GLU A 277 21.90 19.27 10.18
N LYS A 278 21.08 20.02 9.41
CA LYS A 278 20.22 21.08 9.97
C LYS A 278 19.25 20.55 11.03
N LEU A 279 18.65 19.38 10.84
CA LEU A 279 17.73 18.78 11.82
C LEU A 279 18.48 18.30 13.05
N ARG A 280 19.69 17.75 12.90
CA ARG A 280 20.55 17.32 14.01
C ARG A 280 21.02 18.51 14.85
N ALA A 281 21.43 19.59 14.18
CA ALA A 281 21.80 20.84 14.85
C ALA A 281 20.65 21.47 15.66
N LYS A 282 19.39 21.28 15.20
CA LYS A 282 18.18 21.67 15.95
C LYS A 282 17.80 20.69 17.08
N GLY A 283 18.66 19.76 17.48
CA GLY A 283 18.42 18.81 18.57
C GLY A 283 17.46 17.66 18.24
N LYS A 284 17.07 17.47 16.96
CA LYS A 284 16.22 16.31 16.59
C LYS A 284 17.02 15.01 16.68
N SER A 285 16.39 13.93 17.18
CA SER A 285 17.05 12.62 17.22
C SER A 285 17.36 12.11 15.80
N ALA A 286 18.39 11.27 15.66
CA ALA A 286 18.80 10.70 14.37
C ALA A 286 17.63 10.00 13.65
N LYS A 287 16.81 9.24 14.39
CA LYS A 287 15.65 8.53 13.87
C LYS A 287 14.61 9.49 13.28
N VAL A 288 14.31 10.59 13.96
CA VAL A 288 13.38 11.62 13.47
C VAL A 288 13.94 12.31 12.21
N ALA A 289 15.23 12.64 12.22
CA ALA A 289 15.89 13.25 11.07
C ALA A 289 15.88 12.32 9.84
N LEU A 290 16.15 11.02 10.00
CA LEU A 290 16.10 10.03 8.90
C LEU A 290 14.70 9.84 8.32
N ILE A 291 13.65 9.87 9.15
CA ILE A 291 12.27 9.84 8.66
C ILE A 291 11.94 11.09 7.83
N ALA A 292 12.45 12.26 8.25
CA ALA A 292 12.31 13.48 7.45
C ALA A 292 13.04 13.38 6.09
N ILE A 293 14.22 12.72 6.05
CA ILE A 293 14.92 12.42 4.80
C ILE A 293 14.12 11.44 3.95
N ALA A 294 13.54 10.38 4.51
CA ALA A 294 12.65 9.49 3.77
C ALA A 294 11.47 10.23 3.13
N ASN A 295 10.88 11.20 3.85
CA ASN A 295 9.84 12.07 3.29
C ASN A 295 10.39 12.98 2.17
N LYS A 296 11.61 13.50 2.32
CA LYS A 296 12.28 14.31 1.28
C LYS A 296 12.52 13.48 0.01
N LEU A 297 12.95 12.20 0.15
CA LEU A 297 13.10 11.29 -0.98
C LEU A 297 11.80 11.09 -1.77
N ILE A 298 10.66 10.95 -1.09
CA ILE A 298 9.36 10.87 -1.76
C ILE A 298 9.06 12.14 -2.57
N ARG A 299 9.42 13.32 -2.04
CA ARG A 299 9.24 14.57 -2.77
C ARG A 299 10.16 14.66 -3.99
N GLN A 300 11.42 14.21 -3.87
CA GLN A 300 12.34 14.13 -5.00
C GLN A 300 11.82 13.12 -6.04
N ALA A 301 11.40 11.92 -5.62
CA ALA A 301 10.84 10.90 -6.49
C ALA A 301 9.61 11.42 -7.27
N PHE A 302 8.69 12.09 -6.58
CA PHE A 302 7.52 12.67 -7.22
C PHE A 302 7.93 13.77 -8.23
N ALA A 303 8.87 14.65 -7.88
CA ALA A 303 9.32 15.74 -8.73
C ALA A 303 10.00 15.24 -10.01
N VAL A 304 10.91 14.27 -9.93
CA VAL A 304 11.62 13.75 -11.12
C VAL A 304 10.65 13.04 -12.07
N VAL A 305 9.66 12.33 -11.56
CA VAL A 305 8.66 11.65 -12.39
C VAL A 305 7.68 12.64 -13.00
N THR A 306 7.15 13.60 -12.22
CA THR A 306 6.18 14.58 -12.71
C THR A 306 6.79 15.54 -13.72
N ASN A 307 8.03 16.01 -13.49
CA ASN A 307 8.73 16.91 -14.39
C ASN A 307 9.42 16.17 -15.55
N ASN A 308 9.41 14.84 -15.52
CA ASN A 308 10.09 13.99 -16.50
C ASN A 308 11.59 14.31 -16.67
N GLN A 309 12.26 14.71 -15.61
CA GLN A 309 13.68 15.09 -15.59
C GLN A 309 14.45 14.28 -14.54
N PRO A 310 15.67 13.79 -14.86
CA PRO A 310 16.48 13.07 -13.88
C PRO A 310 16.89 13.99 -12.74
N TYR A 311 17.20 13.38 -11.59
CA TYR A 311 17.66 14.10 -10.41
C TYR A 311 19.05 14.74 -10.69
N ILE A 312 19.17 16.02 -10.35
CA ILE A 312 20.44 16.75 -10.39
C ILE A 312 20.82 17.08 -8.94
N ASP A 313 21.98 16.55 -8.49
CA ASP A 313 22.45 16.83 -7.14
C ASP A 313 22.89 18.31 -7.00
N GLY A 314 22.48 18.93 -5.91
CA GLY A 314 22.76 20.35 -5.68
C GLY A 314 21.87 21.33 -6.45
N PHE A 315 20.83 20.85 -7.16
CA PHE A 315 19.86 21.73 -7.83
C PHE A 315 19.17 22.66 -6.84
N VAL A 316 19.29 23.96 -7.06
CA VAL A 316 18.57 25.02 -6.32
C VAL A 316 17.45 25.53 -7.24
N SER A 317 16.20 25.39 -6.78
CA SER A 317 15.05 25.93 -7.53
C SER A 317 15.14 27.44 -7.61
N SER A 318 15.02 27.99 -8.84
CA SER A 318 14.93 29.43 -9.08
C SER A 318 13.60 30.04 -8.55
N LEU A 319 12.72 29.23 -7.99
CA LEU A 319 11.41 29.61 -7.42
C LEU A 319 11.44 29.63 -5.88
N ALA A 320 12.56 29.97 -5.27
CA ALA A 320 12.67 30.19 -3.81
C ALA A 320 12.53 31.66 -3.45
#